data_e60b056e0186afda5050f8c2b3c136b8
#
_entry.id   e60b056e0186afda5050f8c2b3c136b8
#
_cell.length_a   1.000
_cell.length_b   1.000
_cell.length_c   1.000
_cell.angle_alpha   90.00
_cell.angle_beta   90.00
_cell.angle_gamma   90.00
#
_symmetry.space_group_name_H-M   'P 1'
#
loop_
_entity.id
_entity.type
_entity.pdbx_description
1 polymer ?
#
loop_
_entity_poly.entity_id
_entity_poly.type
_entity_poly.pdbx_seq_one_letter_code
_entity_poly.pdbx_strand_id
1 'polypeptide(L)'
;MTKQQEGFALTAKSIIKELEKRNMEGYFCASNEEAVKTVLSLLPEHATISWGGSETIKECGLMDAMKAGDYNLLDRAAVAPEDYREFYSKVVMADAFLMSTNAITENGELVNIDGAANRLACLLHGPQNVFVIVGMNKLVCDVPAAIGRIRNV
;
A
#
# COMPACT_ATOMS: atom_id res chain seq x y z
N MET A 1 18.77 8.34 -13.28
CA MET A 1 18.59 8.33 -11.82
C MET A 1 19.63 9.24 -11.17
N THR A 2 19.27 9.91 -10.08
CA THR A 2 20.22 10.64 -9.23
C THR A 2 21.04 9.64 -8.38
N LYS A 3 22.20 10.07 -7.83
CA LYS A 3 22.99 9.23 -6.89
C LYS A 3 22.15 8.75 -5.69
N GLN A 4 21.23 9.58 -5.22
CA GLN A 4 20.31 9.21 -4.13
C GLN A 4 19.34 8.10 -4.57
N GLN A 5 18.76 8.21 -5.75
CA GLN A 5 17.87 7.17 -6.31
C GLN A 5 18.62 5.84 -6.56
N GLU A 6 19.90 5.90 -6.95
CA GLU A 6 20.73 4.69 -7.08
C GLU A 6 20.96 4.02 -5.71
N GLY A 7 21.22 4.80 -4.66
CA GLY A 7 21.30 4.29 -3.29
C GLY A 7 20.00 3.64 -2.83
N PHE A 8 18.86 4.30 -3.07
CA PHE A 8 17.54 3.74 -2.77
C PHE A 8 17.24 2.45 -3.55
N ALA A 9 17.64 2.38 -4.82
CA ALA A 9 17.48 1.18 -5.63
C ALA A 9 18.26 -0.02 -5.07
N LEU A 10 19.49 0.19 -4.59
CA LEU A 10 20.29 -0.86 -3.96
C LEU A 10 19.67 -1.35 -2.65
N THR A 11 19.21 -0.44 -1.80
CA THR A 11 18.51 -0.78 -0.55
C THR A 11 17.21 -1.52 -0.83
N ALA A 12 16.39 -1.01 -1.75
CA ALA A 12 15.14 -1.65 -2.14
C ALA A 12 15.35 -3.07 -2.69
N LYS A 13 16.41 -3.30 -3.49
CA LYS A 13 16.76 -4.63 -3.98
C LYS A 13 17.02 -5.64 -2.84
N SER A 14 17.61 -5.19 -1.74
CA SER A 14 17.82 -6.03 -0.56
C SER A 14 16.50 -6.34 0.13
N ILE A 15 15.66 -5.32 0.33
CA ILE A 15 14.36 -5.46 0.97
C ILE A 15 13.44 -6.37 0.14
N ILE A 16 13.42 -6.22 -1.18
CA ILE A 16 12.63 -7.06 -2.09
C ILE A 16 12.95 -8.55 -1.90
N LYS A 17 14.23 -8.92 -1.77
CA LYS A 17 14.63 -10.30 -1.49
C LYS A 17 14.07 -10.83 -0.16
N GLU A 18 13.97 -9.96 0.85
CA GLU A 18 13.39 -10.33 2.14
C GLU A 18 11.86 -10.44 2.08
N LEU A 19 11.19 -9.62 1.25
CA LEU A 19 9.77 -9.72 0.96
C LEU A 19 9.44 -11.03 0.21
N GLU A 20 10.23 -11.38 -0.79
CA GLU A 20 10.07 -12.64 -1.56
C GLU A 20 10.13 -13.89 -0.68
N LYS A 21 10.97 -13.92 0.36
CA LYS A 21 11.02 -15.01 1.34
C LYS A 21 9.71 -15.17 2.13
N ARG A 22 8.86 -14.15 2.12
CA ARG A 22 7.55 -14.10 2.79
C ARG A 22 6.37 -14.17 1.81
N ASN A 23 6.64 -14.61 0.57
CA ASN A 23 5.66 -14.69 -0.52
C ASN A 23 5.02 -13.32 -0.85
N MET A 24 5.78 -12.25 -0.71
CA MET A 24 5.40 -10.91 -1.15
C MET A 24 6.25 -10.51 -2.34
N GLU A 25 5.62 -10.00 -3.39
CA GLU A 25 6.32 -9.43 -4.53
C GLU A 25 6.72 -7.97 -4.22
N GLY A 26 7.91 -7.58 -4.65
CA GLY A 26 8.40 -6.22 -4.43
C GLY A 26 8.86 -5.55 -5.73
N TYR A 27 8.55 -4.27 -5.86
CA TYR A 27 8.89 -3.44 -7.01
C TYR A 27 9.53 -2.14 -6.53
N PHE A 28 10.69 -1.79 -7.09
CA PHE A 28 11.29 -0.48 -6.87
C PHE A 28 10.87 0.44 -8.02
N CYS A 29 10.29 1.59 -7.68
CA CYS A 29 9.91 2.62 -8.62
C CYS A 29 10.72 3.88 -8.32
N ALA A 30 11.42 4.42 -9.32
CA ALA A 30 12.28 5.59 -9.15
C ALA A 30 11.48 6.90 -9.08
N SER A 31 10.20 6.89 -9.47
CA SER A 31 9.30 8.03 -9.41
C SER A 31 7.85 7.62 -9.09
N ASN A 32 7.03 8.60 -8.72
CA ASN A 32 5.59 8.39 -8.49
C ASN A 32 4.89 7.89 -9.77
N GLU A 33 5.25 8.42 -10.92
CA GLU A 33 4.69 8.02 -12.23
C GLU A 33 4.99 6.56 -12.54
N GLU A 34 6.19 6.11 -12.22
CA GLU A 34 6.59 4.71 -12.38
C GLU A 34 5.80 3.80 -11.42
N ALA A 35 5.61 4.23 -10.16
CA ALA A 35 4.81 3.50 -9.20
C ALA A 35 3.35 3.36 -9.66
N VAL A 36 2.74 4.45 -10.15
CA VAL A 36 1.37 4.42 -10.70
C VAL A 36 1.29 3.45 -11.87
N LYS A 37 2.19 3.54 -12.86
CA LYS A 37 2.22 2.63 -14.01
C LYS A 37 2.36 1.16 -13.59
N THR A 38 3.23 0.88 -12.63
CA THR A 38 3.43 -0.47 -12.11
C THR A 38 2.16 -1.01 -11.49
N VAL A 39 1.51 -0.25 -10.60
CA VAL A 39 0.24 -0.69 -9.98
C VAL A 39 -0.84 -0.92 -11.04
N LEU A 40 -1.03 0.02 -11.98
CA LEU A 40 -2.02 -0.12 -13.04
C LEU A 40 -1.77 -1.34 -13.94
N SER A 41 -0.51 -1.71 -14.18
CA SER A 41 -0.17 -2.89 -14.99
C SER A 41 -0.45 -4.22 -14.29
N LEU A 42 -0.56 -4.21 -12.96
CA LEU A 42 -0.82 -5.39 -12.12
C LEU A 42 -2.31 -5.53 -11.74
N LEU A 43 -3.09 -4.46 -11.90
CA LEU A 43 -4.53 -4.49 -11.62
C LEU A 43 -5.28 -5.26 -12.71
N PRO A 44 -6.25 -6.13 -12.34
CA PRO A 44 -7.15 -6.74 -13.31
C PRO A 44 -7.98 -5.67 -14.06
N GLU A 45 -8.34 -5.96 -15.30
CA GLU A 45 -9.30 -5.13 -16.05
C GLU A 45 -10.65 -5.09 -15.32
N HIS A 46 -11.29 -3.92 -15.28
CA HIS A 46 -12.58 -3.69 -14.60
C HIS A 46 -12.61 -4.07 -13.11
N ALA A 47 -11.44 -4.11 -12.46
CA ALA A 47 -11.32 -4.55 -11.07
C ALA A 47 -12.20 -3.73 -10.11
N THR A 48 -12.75 -4.42 -9.11
CA THR A 48 -13.33 -3.79 -7.93
C THR A 48 -12.21 -3.45 -6.95
N ILE A 49 -12.06 -2.16 -6.65
CA ILE A 49 -10.92 -1.64 -5.88
C ILE A 49 -11.42 -0.81 -4.69
N SER A 50 -10.83 -1.03 -3.53
CA SER A 50 -10.97 -0.14 -2.38
C SER A 50 -9.59 0.29 -1.88
N TRP A 51 -9.54 1.24 -0.94
CA TRP A 51 -8.28 1.76 -0.42
C TRP A 51 -8.39 2.22 1.04
N GLY A 52 -7.25 2.20 1.73
CA GLY A 52 -7.08 2.80 3.05
C GLY A 52 -6.82 4.31 2.98
N GLY A 53 -7.08 4.99 4.07
CA GLY A 53 -6.70 6.40 4.22
C GLY A 53 -5.16 6.53 4.25
N SER A 54 -4.54 7.00 3.17
CA SER A 54 -3.09 7.16 3.07
C SER A 54 -2.73 8.38 2.23
N GLU A 55 -1.98 9.29 2.81
CA GLU A 55 -1.43 10.43 2.06
C GLU A 55 -0.50 9.96 0.93
N THR A 56 0.31 8.91 1.16
CA THR A 56 1.19 8.34 0.12
C THR A 56 0.43 8.00 -1.16
N ILE A 57 -0.76 7.39 -1.06
CA ILE A 57 -1.56 7.01 -2.23
C ILE A 57 -2.10 8.24 -2.96
N LYS A 58 -2.47 9.29 -2.23
CA LYS A 58 -2.93 10.55 -2.81
C LYS A 58 -1.78 11.30 -3.49
N GLU A 59 -0.68 11.48 -2.77
CA GLU A 59 0.49 12.25 -3.23
C GLU A 59 1.18 11.63 -4.45
N CYS A 60 1.17 10.31 -4.58
CA CYS A 60 1.76 9.66 -5.77
C CYS A 60 0.88 9.74 -7.04
N GLY A 61 -0.36 10.23 -6.94
CA GLY A 61 -1.27 10.35 -8.08
C GLY A 61 -2.06 9.09 -8.43
N LEU A 62 -1.95 8.04 -7.59
CA LEU A 62 -2.61 6.76 -7.87
C LEU A 62 -4.14 6.87 -7.80
N MET A 63 -4.68 7.70 -6.88
CA MET A 63 -6.13 7.95 -6.79
C MET A 63 -6.70 8.57 -8.06
N ASP A 64 -6.01 9.54 -8.63
CA ASP A 64 -6.46 10.20 -9.86
C ASP A 64 -6.40 9.25 -11.05
N ALA A 65 -5.36 8.43 -11.12
CA ALA A 65 -5.22 7.41 -12.15
C ALA A 65 -6.34 6.35 -12.08
N MET A 66 -6.72 5.92 -10.88
CA MET A 66 -7.84 4.98 -10.70
C MET A 66 -9.18 5.59 -11.08
N LYS A 67 -9.44 6.85 -10.70
CA LYS A 67 -10.68 7.56 -11.08
C LYS A 67 -10.79 7.80 -12.58
N ALA A 68 -9.68 7.91 -13.28
CA ALA A 68 -9.64 8.06 -14.74
C ALA A 68 -9.75 6.71 -15.47
N GLY A 69 -9.52 5.59 -14.79
CA GLY A 69 -9.60 4.23 -15.33
C GLY A 69 -11.00 3.65 -15.29
N ASP A 70 -11.17 2.49 -15.90
CA ASP A 70 -12.43 1.73 -15.91
C ASP A 70 -12.45 0.69 -14.77
N TYR A 71 -12.63 1.18 -13.53
CA TYR A 71 -12.65 0.39 -12.31
C TYR A 71 -13.94 0.60 -11.53
N ASN A 72 -14.38 -0.42 -10.80
CA ASN A 72 -15.44 -0.31 -9.81
C ASN A 72 -14.85 0.13 -8.46
N LEU A 73 -14.98 1.40 -8.11
CA LEU A 73 -14.36 2.00 -6.94
C LEU A 73 -15.28 1.95 -5.71
N LEU A 74 -14.85 1.27 -4.66
CA LEU A 74 -15.52 1.24 -3.36
C LEU A 74 -14.92 2.31 -2.44
N ASP A 75 -15.54 3.50 -2.43
CA ASP A 75 -15.09 4.64 -1.63
C ASP A 75 -15.81 4.69 -0.28
N ARG A 76 -15.06 4.51 0.80
CA ARG A 76 -15.59 4.64 2.17
C ARG A 76 -16.16 6.03 2.46
N ALA A 77 -15.62 7.09 1.87
CA ALA A 77 -16.08 8.45 2.11
C ALA A 77 -17.51 8.71 1.58
N ALA A 78 -17.97 7.87 0.66
CA ALA A 78 -19.33 7.93 0.10
C ALA A 78 -20.37 7.13 0.91
N VAL A 79 -19.96 6.49 2.02
CA VAL A 79 -20.81 5.56 2.80
C VAL A 79 -21.07 6.13 4.20
N ALA A 80 -22.32 6.07 4.65
CA ALA A 80 -22.70 6.48 6.01
C ALA A 80 -22.11 5.50 7.06
N PRO A 81 -21.76 5.97 8.26
CA PRO A 81 -21.15 5.13 9.29
C PRO A 81 -21.95 3.88 9.67
N GLU A 82 -23.28 3.96 9.66
CA GLU A 82 -24.20 2.86 9.92
C GLU A 82 -24.08 1.72 8.89
N ASP A 83 -23.66 2.02 7.67
CA ASP A 83 -23.54 1.06 6.57
C ASP A 83 -22.12 0.48 6.43
N TYR A 84 -21.17 0.88 7.29
CA TYR A 84 -19.77 0.45 7.19
C TYR A 84 -19.61 -1.07 7.25
N ARG A 85 -20.45 -1.78 7.99
CA ARG A 85 -20.34 -3.24 8.07
C ARG A 85 -20.66 -3.89 6.71
N GLU A 86 -21.69 -3.43 6.03
CA GLU A 86 -22.03 -3.91 4.68
C GLU A 86 -20.97 -3.50 3.68
N PHE A 87 -20.53 -2.26 3.75
CA PHE A 87 -19.44 -1.74 2.90
C PHE A 87 -18.18 -2.61 3.02
N TYR A 88 -17.70 -2.89 4.24
CA TYR A 88 -16.49 -3.69 4.42
C TYR A 88 -16.67 -5.16 4.03
N SER A 89 -17.88 -5.71 4.05
CA SER A 89 -18.13 -7.03 3.49
C SER A 89 -17.85 -7.07 1.97
N LYS A 90 -18.17 -5.99 1.26
CA LYS A 90 -17.84 -5.83 -0.17
C LYS A 90 -16.34 -5.59 -0.39
N VAL A 91 -15.70 -4.80 0.47
CA VAL A 91 -14.25 -4.54 0.40
C VAL A 91 -13.44 -5.82 0.58
N VAL A 92 -13.81 -6.68 1.52
CA VAL A 92 -13.13 -7.98 1.75
C VAL A 92 -13.19 -8.88 0.51
N MET A 93 -14.25 -8.75 -0.30
CA MET A 93 -14.44 -9.53 -1.54
C MET A 93 -13.94 -8.80 -2.80
N ALA A 94 -13.31 -7.64 -2.67
CA ALA A 94 -12.80 -6.87 -3.80
C ALA A 94 -11.60 -7.55 -4.48
N ASP A 95 -11.35 -7.20 -5.74
CA ASP A 95 -10.20 -7.70 -6.50
C ASP A 95 -8.88 -7.11 -6.00
N ALA A 96 -8.91 -5.86 -5.53
CA ALA A 96 -7.73 -5.17 -5.05
C ALA A 96 -8.01 -4.22 -3.88
N PHE A 97 -7.02 -4.09 -3.00
CA PHE A 97 -6.97 -3.08 -1.94
C PHE A 97 -5.65 -2.32 -1.99
N LEU A 98 -5.74 -1.01 -2.01
CA LEU A 98 -4.57 -0.13 -2.02
C LEU A 98 -4.34 0.44 -0.64
N MET A 99 -3.14 0.31 -0.12
CA MET A 99 -2.76 0.84 1.19
C MET A 99 -1.29 1.29 1.23
N SER A 100 -0.91 1.93 2.30
CA SER A 100 0.48 2.08 2.68
C SER A 100 0.73 1.39 4.02
N THR A 101 1.99 1.18 4.37
CA THR A 101 2.40 0.76 5.71
C THR A 101 2.86 1.96 6.54
N ASN A 102 2.82 1.85 7.86
CA ASN A 102 3.38 2.89 8.73
C ASN A 102 4.91 2.90 8.71
N ALA A 103 5.54 1.73 8.63
CA ALA A 103 6.97 1.59 8.42
C ALA A 103 7.28 0.27 7.71
N ILE A 104 8.43 0.21 7.03
CA ILE A 104 9.03 -1.01 6.49
C ILE A 104 10.46 -1.11 7.03
N THR A 105 10.87 -2.31 7.47
CA THR A 105 12.23 -2.54 7.93
C THR A 105 13.16 -2.98 6.80
N GLU A 106 14.47 -2.89 7.02
CA GLU A 106 15.47 -3.43 6.09
C GLU A 106 15.33 -4.94 5.89
N ASN A 107 14.72 -5.64 6.85
CA ASN A 107 14.41 -7.06 6.78
C ASN A 107 13.05 -7.37 6.09
N GLY A 108 12.39 -6.39 5.49
CA GLY A 108 11.12 -6.57 4.78
C GLY A 108 9.90 -6.79 5.69
N GLU A 109 9.94 -6.34 6.93
CA GLU A 109 8.80 -6.40 7.84
C GLU A 109 7.93 -5.16 7.66
N LEU A 110 6.63 -5.36 7.44
CA LEU A 110 5.65 -4.27 7.39
C LEU A 110 5.09 -4.04 8.80
N VAL A 111 5.40 -2.88 9.38
CA VAL A 111 4.95 -2.54 10.74
C VAL A 111 3.81 -1.54 10.68
N ASN A 112 2.68 -1.90 11.29
CA ASN A 112 1.45 -1.11 11.25
C ASN A 112 0.82 -1.00 12.64
N ILE A 113 0.26 0.18 12.95
CA ILE A 113 -0.60 0.43 14.10
C ILE A 113 -1.89 1.06 13.56
N ASP A 114 -3.01 0.36 13.75
CA ASP A 114 -4.33 0.78 13.27
C ASP A 114 -5.24 1.20 14.42
N GLY A 115 -6.07 2.23 14.18
CA GLY A 115 -7.12 2.64 15.12
C GLY A 115 -8.31 1.69 15.07
N ALA A 116 -8.88 1.46 13.89
CA ALA A 116 -10.10 0.65 13.69
C ALA A 116 -9.82 -0.75 13.12
N ALA A 117 -8.57 -1.11 12.88
CA ALA A 117 -8.11 -2.39 12.32
C ALA A 117 -8.69 -2.76 10.93
N ASN A 118 -9.42 -1.88 10.28
CA ASN A 118 -10.02 -2.13 8.97
C ASN A 118 -8.98 -2.31 7.85
N ARG A 119 -7.90 -1.51 7.85
CA ARG A 119 -6.79 -1.65 6.93
C ARG A 119 -6.06 -2.98 7.13
N LEU A 120 -5.80 -3.36 8.39
CA LEU A 120 -5.13 -4.61 8.71
C LEU A 120 -6.01 -5.82 8.41
N ALA A 121 -7.32 -5.73 8.57
CA ALA A 121 -8.24 -6.79 8.14
C ALA A 121 -8.13 -7.05 6.64
N CYS A 122 -8.03 -6.01 5.81
CA CYS A 122 -7.82 -6.13 4.37
C CYS A 122 -6.44 -6.69 4.02
N LEU A 123 -5.40 -6.35 4.79
CA LEU A 123 -4.04 -6.87 4.57
C LEU A 123 -3.94 -8.36 4.92
N LEU A 124 -4.55 -8.80 6.03
CA LEU A 124 -4.38 -10.14 6.58
C LEU A 124 -5.33 -11.18 5.95
N HIS A 125 -6.56 -10.77 5.70
CA HIS A 125 -7.57 -11.65 5.11
C HIS A 125 -8.67 -10.80 4.48
N GLY A 126 -8.50 -10.45 3.25
CA GLY A 126 -9.43 -9.54 2.56
C GLY A 126 -9.34 -9.69 1.06
N PRO A 127 -9.19 -8.59 0.34
CA PRO A 127 -9.13 -8.55 -1.11
C PRO A 127 -8.12 -9.52 -1.71
N GLN A 128 -8.39 -9.96 -2.93
CA GLN A 128 -7.56 -10.94 -3.64
C GLN A 128 -6.12 -10.47 -3.81
N ASN A 129 -5.94 -9.17 -4.06
CA ASN A 129 -4.63 -8.54 -4.19
C ASN A 129 -4.53 -7.33 -3.25
N VAL A 130 -3.43 -7.21 -2.51
CA VAL A 130 -3.15 -6.05 -1.68
C VAL A 130 -1.89 -5.37 -2.17
N PHE A 131 -2.02 -4.11 -2.58
CA PHE A 131 -0.91 -3.27 -3.03
C PHE A 131 -0.49 -2.34 -1.90
N VAL A 132 0.74 -2.49 -1.42
CA VAL A 132 1.30 -1.67 -0.36
C VAL A 132 2.29 -0.67 -0.96
N ILE A 133 1.89 0.58 -1.09
CA ILE A 133 2.70 1.66 -1.65
C ILE A 133 3.48 2.32 -0.52
N VAL A 134 4.82 2.29 -0.60
CA VAL A 134 5.71 2.72 0.48
C VAL A 134 6.74 3.71 -0.04
N GLY A 135 6.75 4.91 0.53
CA GLY A 135 7.84 5.86 0.29
C GLY A 135 9.10 5.48 1.09
N MET A 136 10.28 5.76 0.54
CA MET A 136 11.56 5.49 1.22
C MET A 136 11.71 6.21 2.57
N ASN A 137 10.93 7.26 2.80
CA ASN A 137 10.85 7.96 4.10
C ASN A 137 10.26 7.10 5.24
N LYS A 138 9.69 5.93 4.92
CA LYS A 138 9.14 4.98 5.90
C LYS A 138 10.07 3.81 6.20
N LEU A 139 11.24 3.78 5.57
CA LEU A 139 12.25 2.77 5.83
C LEU A 139 12.92 3.01 7.18
N VAL A 140 13.07 1.95 7.94
CA VAL A 140 13.76 1.92 9.24
C VAL A 140 14.62 0.65 9.35
N CYS A 141 15.58 0.63 10.27
CA CYS A 141 16.49 -0.51 10.42
C CYS A 141 15.78 -1.77 10.97
N ASP A 142 14.90 -1.60 11.97
CA ASP A 142 14.28 -2.73 12.68
C ASP A 142 12.89 -2.39 13.23
N VAL A 143 12.23 -3.37 13.83
CA VAL A 143 10.88 -3.22 14.43
C VAL A 143 10.85 -2.23 15.59
N PRO A 144 11.81 -2.21 16.54
CA PRO A 144 11.86 -1.17 17.58
C PRO A 144 11.91 0.25 17.00
N ALA A 145 12.73 0.49 15.98
CA ALA A 145 12.79 1.78 15.28
C ALA A 145 11.48 2.11 14.56
N ALA A 146 10.81 1.11 13.97
CA ALA A 146 9.50 1.28 13.36
C ALA A 146 8.45 1.74 14.39
N ILE A 147 8.38 1.11 15.55
CA ILE A 147 7.46 1.49 16.63
C ILE A 147 7.76 2.91 17.12
N GLY A 148 9.06 3.25 17.30
CA GLY A 148 9.49 4.59 17.66
C GLY A 148 9.02 5.63 16.63
N ARG A 149 9.23 5.35 15.34
CA ARG A 149 8.76 6.20 14.25
C ARG A 149 7.24 6.41 14.29
N ILE A 150 6.47 5.34 14.40
CA ILE A 150 4.99 5.40 14.34
C ILE A 150 4.40 6.23 15.49
N ARG A 151 5.03 6.19 16.68
CA ARG A 151 4.58 6.94 17.85
C ARG A 151 4.94 8.41 17.83
N ASN A 152 5.85 8.83 16.95
CA ASN A 152 6.38 10.20 16.89
C ASN A 152 6.01 10.94 15.59
N VAL A 153 5.15 10.36 14.74
CA VAL A 153 4.70 10.97 13.47
C VAL A 153 3.23 11.29 13.51
#